data_869a4101e9a94cf7e725f843041705f5
#
_entry.id   869a4101e9a94cf7e725f843041705f5
#
_cell.length_a   1.000
_cell.length_b   1.000
_cell.length_c   1.000
_cell.angle_alpha   90.00
_cell.angle_beta   90.00
_cell.angle_gamma   90.00
#
_symmetry.space_group_name_H-M   'P 1'
#
loop_
_entity.id
_entity.type
_entity.pdbx_description
1 polymer ?
#
loop_
_entity_poly.entity_id
_entity_poly.type
_entity_poly.pdbx_seq_one_letter_code
_entity_poly.pdbx_strand_id
1 'polypeptide(L)'
;MTITLQAVNELIASLESAGELSIKEQKYLELAKAYQQLAAENVGLKAAAEFATAPDMWIEQADGMLDYRYCDWYVDVLKAAMEAPATSAYLAGIKADGVEEFAAKLRIPGDDQFFDALAKGVALAADDFAKQLREGAGK
;
A
#
# COMPACT_ATOMS: atom_id res chain seq x y z
N MET A 1 -6.63 10.30 -22.47
CA MET A 1 -7.57 9.22 -22.09
C MET A 1 -7.57 9.14 -20.56
N THR A 2 -8.74 9.29 -19.93
CA THR A 2 -8.86 9.21 -18.47
C THR A 2 -9.30 7.80 -18.11
N ILE A 3 -8.54 7.12 -17.22
CA ILE A 3 -8.91 5.81 -16.72
C ILE A 3 -9.97 6.02 -15.63
N THR A 4 -11.18 5.49 -15.86
CA THR A 4 -12.27 5.52 -14.89
C THR A 4 -12.32 4.21 -14.12
N LEU A 5 -12.88 4.24 -12.90
CA LEU A 5 -13.08 3.02 -12.12
C LEU A 5 -13.96 1.99 -12.84
N GLN A 6 -14.93 2.47 -13.63
CA GLN A 6 -15.76 1.62 -14.48
C GLN A 6 -14.92 0.86 -15.53
N ALA A 7 -14.02 1.55 -16.23
CA ALA A 7 -13.13 0.92 -17.20
C ALA A 7 -12.19 -0.13 -16.54
N VAL A 8 -11.75 0.12 -15.31
CA VAL A 8 -10.96 -0.84 -14.55
C VAL A 8 -11.78 -2.08 -14.18
N ASN A 9 -13.02 -1.90 -13.75
CA ASN A 9 -13.92 -3.00 -13.42
C ASN A 9 -14.26 -3.86 -14.66
N GLU A 10 -14.48 -3.23 -15.80
CA GLU A 10 -14.71 -3.91 -17.08
C GLU A 10 -13.47 -4.71 -17.52
N LEU A 11 -12.26 -4.17 -17.31
CA LEU A 11 -11.01 -4.87 -17.58
C LEU A 11 -10.84 -6.09 -16.67
N ILE A 12 -11.10 -5.95 -15.37
CA ILE A 12 -11.05 -7.06 -14.41
C ILE A 12 -12.02 -8.16 -14.85
N ALA A 13 -13.27 -7.84 -15.09
CA ALA A 13 -14.28 -8.80 -15.53
C ALA A 13 -13.91 -9.50 -16.83
N SER A 14 -13.36 -8.77 -17.80
CA SER A 14 -12.89 -9.31 -19.08
C SER A 14 -11.74 -10.31 -18.87
N LEU A 15 -10.74 -9.97 -18.04
CA LEU A 15 -9.61 -10.84 -17.77
C LEU A 15 -10.02 -12.08 -16.96
N GLU A 16 -10.91 -11.94 -15.96
CA GLU A 16 -11.39 -13.07 -15.16
C GLU A 16 -12.25 -14.06 -15.97
N SER A 17 -12.91 -13.58 -17.03
CA SER A 17 -13.73 -14.43 -17.91
C SER A 17 -12.93 -15.09 -19.04
N ALA A 18 -11.70 -14.68 -19.27
CA ALA A 18 -10.90 -15.11 -20.44
C ALA A 18 -10.31 -16.52 -20.33
N GLY A 19 -10.52 -17.26 -19.22
CA GLY A 19 -9.95 -18.58 -19.01
C GLY A 19 -8.47 -18.54 -18.63
N GLU A 20 -7.60 -19.23 -19.38
CA GLU A 20 -6.17 -19.30 -19.07
C GLU A 20 -5.46 -18.00 -19.51
N LEU A 21 -4.97 -17.24 -18.52
CA LEU A 21 -4.29 -15.96 -18.74
C LEU A 21 -2.79 -16.15 -18.96
N SER A 22 -2.23 -15.43 -19.93
CA SER A 22 -0.79 -15.28 -20.06
C SER A 22 -0.19 -14.54 -18.84
N ILE A 23 1.12 -14.71 -18.60
CA ILE A 23 1.83 -14.03 -17.51
C ILE A 23 1.64 -12.51 -17.55
N LYS A 24 1.56 -11.93 -18.75
CA LYS A 24 1.33 -10.49 -18.94
C LYS A 24 -0.07 -10.08 -18.54
N GLU A 25 -1.08 -10.85 -18.89
CA GLU A 25 -2.48 -10.60 -18.53
C GLU A 25 -2.72 -10.79 -17.04
N GLN A 26 -2.07 -11.77 -16.41
CA GLN A 26 -2.09 -11.95 -14.95
C GLN A 26 -1.58 -10.69 -14.25
N LYS A 27 -0.44 -10.12 -14.70
CA LYS A 27 0.09 -8.87 -14.14
C LYS A 27 -0.86 -7.68 -14.34
N TYR A 28 -1.56 -7.61 -15.46
CA TYR A 28 -2.56 -6.57 -15.67
C TYR A 28 -3.77 -6.74 -14.75
N LEU A 29 -4.21 -7.96 -14.52
CA LEU A 29 -5.30 -8.25 -13.59
C LEU A 29 -4.92 -7.86 -12.16
N GLU A 30 -3.71 -8.22 -11.71
CA GLU A 30 -3.19 -7.82 -10.40
C GLU A 30 -3.13 -6.29 -10.25
N LEU A 31 -2.61 -5.59 -11.25
CA LEU A 31 -2.52 -4.13 -11.26
C LEU A 31 -3.92 -3.48 -11.24
N ALA A 32 -4.86 -4.01 -11.99
CA ALA A 32 -6.24 -3.51 -12.03
C ALA A 32 -6.94 -3.69 -10.65
N LYS A 33 -6.76 -4.84 -10.01
CA LYS A 33 -7.27 -5.10 -8.66
C LYS A 33 -6.64 -4.20 -7.61
N ALA A 34 -5.32 -4.00 -7.67
CA ALA A 34 -4.62 -3.07 -6.78
C ALA A 34 -5.12 -1.64 -6.95
N TYR A 35 -5.35 -1.18 -8.18
CA TYR A 35 -5.93 0.14 -8.44
C TYR A 35 -7.34 0.27 -7.87
N GLN A 36 -8.20 -0.74 -8.06
CA GLN A 36 -9.56 -0.76 -7.51
C GLN A 36 -9.54 -0.64 -5.98
N GLN A 37 -8.66 -1.39 -5.32
CA GLN A 37 -8.53 -1.35 -3.87
C GLN A 37 -8.01 0.00 -3.38
N LEU A 38 -6.99 0.57 -4.04
CA LEU A 38 -6.47 1.89 -3.71
C LEU A 38 -7.53 2.99 -3.89
N ALA A 39 -8.37 2.88 -4.93
CA ALA A 39 -9.48 3.80 -5.14
C ALA A 39 -10.53 3.71 -4.02
N ALA A 40 -10.85 2.50 -3.55
CA ALA A 40 -11.76 2.28 -2.42
C ALA A 40 -11.21 2.85 -1.11
N GLU A 41 -9.92 2.66 -0.83
CA GLU A 41 -9.24 3.24 0.33
C GLU A 41 -9.27 4.77 0.28
N ASN A 42 -9.04 5.36 -0.88
CA ASN A 42 -9.10 6.82 -1.06
C ASN A 42 -10.50 7.38 -0.80
N VAL A 43 -11.54 6.66 -1.24
CA VAL A 43 -12.95 7.03 -0.95
C VAL A 43 -13.21 6.96 0.55
N GLY A 44 -12.74 5.91 1.24
CA GLY A 44 -12.89 5.76 2.69
C GLY A 44 -12.19 6.89 3.46
N LEU A 45 -10.96 7.23 3.08
CA LEU A 45 -10.21 8.34 3.69
C LEU A 45 -10.90 9.69 3.47
N LYS A 46 -11.43 9.95 2.26
CA LYS A 46 -12.17 11.18 1.98
C LYS A 46 -13.45 11.27 2.79
N ALA A 47 -14.22 10.19 2.87
CA ALA A 47 -15.45 10.14 3.66
C ALA A 47 -15.17 10.40 5.16
N ALA A 48 -14.10 9.81 5.70
CA ALA A 48 -13.67 10.06 7.06
C ALA A 48 -13.24 11.52 7.28
N ALA A 49 -12.54 12.12 6.33
CA ALA A 49 -12.13 13.52 6.38
C ALA A 49 -13.34 14.47 6.27
N GLU A 50 -14.30 14.20 5.38
CA GLU A 50 -15.53 14.97 5.23
C GLU A 50 -16.38 14.93 6.51
N PHE A 51 -16.53 13.74 7.09
CA PHE A 51 -17.18 13.56 8.37
C PHE A 51 -16.52 14.42 9.45
N ALA A 52 -15.20 14.45 9.45
CA ALA A 52 -14.33 15.14 10.36
C ALA A 52 -14.43 16.65 10.32
N THR A 53 -14.64 17.17 9.17
CA THR A 53 -14.67 18.60 8.90
C THR A 53 -16.09 19.13 8.77
N ALA A 54 -17.10 18.31 9.08
CA ALA A 54 -18.50 18.71 9.01
C ALA A 54 -18.77 19.90 9.96
N PRO A 55 -19.53 20.92 9.52
CA PRO A 55 -19.75 22.13 10.32
C PRO A 55 -20.44 21.89 11.67
N ASP A 56 -21.24 20.82 11.79
CA ASP A 56 -21.94 20.43 13.00
C ASP A 56 -21.06 19.70 14.03
N MET A 57 -19.81 19.47 13.70
CA MET A 57 -18.82 18.91 14.61
C MET A 57 -18.29 19.92 15.64
N TRP A 58 -18.52 21.20 15.42
CA TRP A 58 -18.11 22.26 16.33
C TRP A 58 -19.27 22.74 17.20
N ILE A 59 -19.03 22.89 18.48
CA ILE A 59 -19.99 23.42 19.45
C ILE A 59 -19.41 24.71 20.00
N GLU A 60 -20.19 25.81 19.91
CA GLU A 60 -19.84 27.02 20.57
C GLU A 60 -20.25 26.94 22.05
N GLN A 61 -19.28 27.07 22.93
CA GLN A 61 -19.48 27.12 24.38
C GLN A 61 -20.01 28.50 24.80
N ALA A 62 -20.59 28.58 26.01
CA ALA A 62 -21.17 29.83 26.54
C ALA A 62 -20.19 31.00 26.68
N ASP A 63 -18.89 30.72 26.69
CA ASP A 63 -17.79 31.70 26.71
C ASP A 63 -17.29 32.09 25.31
N GLY A 64 -17.94 31.60 24.25
CA GLY A 64 -17.56 31.85 22.86
C GLY A 64 -16.41 30.98 22.36
N MET A 65 -15.92 30.04 23.15
CA MET A 65 -14.93 29.08 22.69
C MET A 65 -15.61 28.00 21.85
N LEU A 66 -14.91 27.57 20.80
CA LEU A 66 -15.33 26.42 19.98
C LEU A 66 -14.74 25.15 20.55
N ASP A 67 -15.59 24.19 20.84
CA ASP A 67 -15.22 22.87 21.27
C ASP A 67 -15.61 21.83 20.18
N TYR A 68 -14.82 20.75 20.07
CA TYR A 68 -15.03 19.75 19.05
C TYR A 68 -15.88 18.60 19.61
N ARG A 69 -17.05 18.38 18.98
CA ARG A 69 -17.97 17.32 19.35
C ARG A 69 -17.36 15.95 19.01
N TYR A 70 -17.37 15.02 19.93
CA TYR A 70 -16.93 13.64 19.71
C TYR A 70 -15.44 13.44 19.38
N CYS A 71 -14.56 14.20 20.00
CA CYS A 71 -13.11 14.15 19.80
C CYS A 71 -12.55 12.69 19.82
N ASP A 72 -12.91 11.87 20.80
CA ASP A 72 -12.39 10.52 20.95
C ASP A 72 -12.89 9.56 19.86
N TRP A 73 -14.20 9.56 19.61
CA TRP A 73 -14.81 8.72 18.57
C TRP A 73 -14.29 9.05 17.17
N TYR A 74 -14.03 10.30 16.94
CA TYR A 74 -13.52 10.81 15.69
C TYR A 74 -12.08 10.36 15.41
N VAL A 75 -11.22 10.34 16.42
CA VAL A 75 -9.86 9.79 16.31
C VAL A 75 -9.91 8.32 15.89
N ASP A 76 -10.87 7.55 16.40
CA ASP A 76 -11.02 6.14 16.04
C ASP A 76 -11.50 5.94 14.59
N VAL A 77 -12.42 6.79 14.10
CA VAL A 77 -12.85 6.77 12.69
C VAL A 77 -11.70 7.09 11.74
N LEU A 78 -10.88 8.10 12.07
CA LEU A 78 -9.69 8.43 11.29
C LEU A 78 -8.65 7.33 11.34
N LYS A 79 -8.37 6.77 12.51
CA LYS A 79 -7.43 5.64 12.65
C LYS A 79 -7.88 4.46 11.80
N ALA A 80 -9.15 4.07 11.86
CA ALA A 80 -9.70 3.00 11.04
C ALA A 80 -9.54 3.28 9.52
N ALA A 81 -9.78 4.53 9.10
CA ALA A 81 -9.60 4.93 7.71
C ALA A 81 -8.12 4.99 7.28
N MET A 82 -7.19 5.19 8.22
CA MET A 82 -5.75 5.16 7.96
C MET A 82 -5.17 3.74 7.90
N GLU A 83 -5.88 2.74 8.39
CA GLU A 83 -5.55 1.32 8.21
C GLU A 83 -5.83 0.90 6.76
N ALA A 84 -4.99 1.38 5.83
CA ALA A 84 -5.11 1.17 4.40
C ALA A 84 -4.19 -0.01 3.97
N PRO A 85 -4.70 -1.25 3.88
CA PRO A 85 -3.87 -2.44 3.64
C PRO A 85 -3.17 -2.39 2.28
N ALA A 86 -3.80 -1.87 1.22
CA ALA A 86 -3.15 -1.78 -0.09
C ALA A 86 -1.99 -0.77 -0.09
N THR A 87 -2.15 0.37 0.58
CA THR A 87 -1.07 1.36 0.73
C THR A 87 0.08 0.78 1.54
N SER A 88 -0.20 0.07 2.63
CA SER A 88 0.80 -0.59 3.45
C SER A 88 1.54 -1.68 2.67
N ALA A 89 0.84 -2.51 1.91
CA ALA A 89 1.42 -3.54 1.05
C ALA A 89 2.31 -2.92 -0.06
N TYR A 90 1.86 -1.82 -0.68
CA TYR A 90 2.64 -1.10 -1.68
C TYR A 90 3.95 -0.54 -1.11
N LEU A 91 3.90 0.10 0.07
CA LEU A 91 5.10 0.62 0.74
C LEU A 91 6.06 -0.51 1.17
N ALA A 92 5.52 -1.63 1.63
CA ALA A 92 6.32 -2.81 1.95
C ALA A 92 6.99 -3.39 0.69
N GLY A 93 6.28 -3.42 -0.44
CA GLY A 93 6.81 -3.79 -1.74
C GLY A 93 7.99 -2.92 -2.16
N ILE A 94 7.85 -1.60 -2.13
CA ILE A 94 8.95 -0.66 -2.46
C ILE A 94 10.17 -0.87 -1.56
N LYS A 95 9.97 -1.08 -0.25
CA LYS A 95 11.06 -1.34 0.69
C LYS A 95 11.76 -2.66 0.36
N ALA A 96 10.98 -3.70 0.06
CA ALA A 96 11.52 -5.01 -0.31
C ALA A 96 12.31 -4.95 -1.62
N ASP A 97 11.81 -4.25 -2.64
CA ASP A 97 12.50 -4.05 -3.93
C ASP A 97 13.85 -3.35 -3.74
N GLY A 98 13.91 -2.31 -2.88
CA GLY A 98 15.17 -1.65 -2.55
C GLY A 98 16.19 -2.56 -1.85
N VAL A 99 15.72 -3.46 -0.97
CA VAL A 99 16.56 -4.44 -0.29
C VAL A 99 17.07 -5.51 -1.30
N GLU A 100 16.22 -5.96 -2.23
CA GLU A 100 16.62 -6.89 -3.30
C GLU A 100 17.62 -6.27 -4.28
N GLU A 101 17.45 -4.99 -4.64
CA GLU A 101 18.46 -4.27 -5.43
C GLU A 101 19.81 -4.20 -4.71
N PHE A 102 19.81 -3.96 -3.42
CA PHE A 102 21.02 -3.99 -2.60
C PHE A 102 21.66 -5.38 -2.59
N ALA A 103 20.85 -6.43 -2.36
CA ALA A 103 21.33 -7.82 -2.41
C ALA A 103 21.92 -8.18 -3.78
N ALA A 104 21.29 -7.73 -4.87
CA ALA A 104 21.80 -7.94 -6.22
C ALA A 104 23.18 -7.30 -6.43
N LYS A 105 23.40 -6.07 -5.93
CA LYS A 105 24.70 -5.41 -5.99
C LYS A 105 25.77 -6.13 -5.20
N LEU A 106 25.45 -6.69 -4.05
CA LEU A 106 26.39 -7.49 -3.23
C LEU A 106 26.80 -8.80 -3.90
N ARG A 107 26.05 -9.27 -4.90
CA ARG A 107 26.39 -10.49 -5.66
C ARG A 107 27.32 -10.23 -6.84
N ILE A 108 27.59 -8.98 -7.17
CA ILE A 108 28.58 -8.64 -8.23
C ILE A 108 29.96 -8.95 -7.66
N PRO A 109 30.74 -9.88 -8.30
CA PRO A 109 32.05 -10.23 -7.82
C PRO A 109 32.99 -9.03 -7.82
N GLY A 110 33.75 -8.87 -6.72
CA GLY A 110 34.85 -7.92 -6.60
C GLY A 110 36.21 -8.55 -6.87
N ASP A 111 37.27 -7.88 -6.47
CA ASP A 111 38.65 -8.34 -6.66
C ASP A 111 39.16 -9.24 -5.51
N ASP A 112 38.36 -9.38 -4.43
CA ASP A 112 38.74 -10.14 -3.23
C ASP A 112 37.70 -11.24 -2.92
N GLN A 113 38.15 -12.49 -3.03
CA GLN A 113 37.30 -13.68 -2.86
C GLN A 113 36.75 -13.82 -1.43
N PHE A 114 37.45 -13.31 -0.40
CA PHE A 114 36.97 -13.33 0.97
C PHE A 114 35.80 -12.36 1.16
N PHE A 115 35.94 -11.13 0.67
CA PHE A 115 34.85 -10.16 0.71
C PHE A 115 33.66 -10.56 -0.14
N ASP A 116 33.87 -11.22 -1.26
CA ASP A 116 32.79 -11.77 -2.09
C ASP A 116 31.98 -12.87 -1.34
N ALA A 117 32.63 -13.73 -0.57
CA ALA A 117 31.96 -14.73 0.23
C ALA A 117 31.11 -14.10 1.35
N LEU A 118 31.64 -13.07 1.99
CA LEU A 118 30.91 -12.32 3.02
C LEU A 118 29.74 -11.55 2.42
N ALA A 119 29.93 -10.87 1.28
CA ALA A 119 28.89 -10.13 0.57
C ALA A 119 27.73 -11.04 0.14
N LYS A 120 28.02 -12.27 -0.32
CA LYS A 120 26.99 -13.28 -0.65
C LYS A 120 26.18 -13.69 0.58
N GLY A 121 26.81 -13.85 1.76
CA GLY A 121 26.11 -14.12 3.01
C GLY A 121 25.14 -13.00 3.40
N VAL A 122 25.60 -11.74 3.29
CA VAL A 122 24.75 -10.57 3.55
C VAL A 122 23.61 -10.46 2.52
N ALA A 123 23.87 -10.78 1.25
CA ALA A 123 22.84 -10.77 0.20
C ALA A 123 21.72 -11.79 0.47
N LEU A 124 22.04 -12.98 0.99
CA LEU A 124 21.03 -13.97 1.39
C LEU A 124 20.17 -13.47 2.55
N ALA A 125 20.78 -12.86 3.58
CA ALA A 125 20.05 -12.28 4.70
C ALA A 125 19.15 -11.09 4.24
N ALA A 126 19.61 -10.33 3.26
CA ALA A 126 18.81 -9.24 2.68
C ALA A 126 17.58 -9.78 1.90
N ASP A 127 17.73 -10.87 1.13
CA ASP A 127 16.58 -11.50 0.47
C ASP A 127 15.53 -12.02 1.47
N ASP A 128 15.97 -12.66 2.55
CA ASP A 128 15.07 -13.11 3.62
C ASP A 128 14.35 -11.93 4.28
N PHE A 129 15.04 -10.82 4.48
CA PHE A 129 14.44 -9.61 5.02
C PHE A 129 13.42 -8.98 4.04
N ALA A 130 13.73 -8.94 2.74
CA ALA A 130 12.78 -8.46 1.73
C ALA A 130 11.50 -9.31 1.71
N LYS A 131 11.63 -10.62 1.85
CA LYS A 131 10.48 -11.52 1.96
C LYS A 131 9.64 -11.23 3.20
N GLN A 132 10.27 -11.04 4.36
CA GLN A 132 9.58 -10.68 5.61
C GLN A 132 8.83 -9.35 5.50
N LEU A 133 9.40 -8.35 4.81
CA LEU A 133 8.74 -7.08 4.56
C LEU A 133 7.43 -7.25 3.78
N ARG A 134 7.41 -8.11 2.75
CA ARG A 134 6.19 -8.40 1.97
C ARG A 134 5.16 -9.19 2.77
N GLU A 135 5.60 -10.18 3.57
CA GLU A 135 4.72 -11.00 4.41
C GLU A 135 4.15 -10.23 5.60
N GLY A 136 4.91 -9.29 6.17
CA GLY A 136 4.49 -8.47 7.30
C GLY A 136 3.44 -7.39 6.96
N ALA A 137 3.31 -7.03 5.69
CA ALA A 137 2.34 -6.04 5.23
C ALA A 137 0.89 -6.56 5.15
N GLY A 138 0.68 -7.86 5.33
CA GLY A 138 -0.63 -8.51 5.31
C GLY A 138 -1.23 -8.80 6.69
N LYS A 139 -0.63 -8.23 7.77
CA LYS A 139 -1.12 -8.43 9.14
C LYS A 139 -1.64 -7.11 9.74
#